data_7115220e79c02dd8159c934c7bc4a2cb
#
_entry.id   7115220e79c02dd8159c934c7bc4a2cb
#
_cell.length_a   1.000
_cell.length_b   1.000
_cell.length_c   1.000
_cell.angle_alpha   90.00
_cell.angle_beta   90.00
_cell.angle_gamma   90.00
#
_symmetry.space_group_name_H-M   'P 1'
#
loop_
_entity.id
_entity.type
_entity.pdbx_description
1 polymer ?
#
loop_
_entity_poly.entity_id
_entity_poly.type
_entity_poly.pdbx_seq_one_letter_code
_entity_poly.pdbx_strand_id
1 'polypeptide(L)'
;MEAKTPKKRGRKPVVIDVDRVEHLASQGLGVMDITRALGVGWDVFNRHREKKSTGIAEALDKGKSKGLAFVTSKLMETIEDKNFNAISFYLRNRA
;
A
#
# COMPACT_ATOMS: atom_id res chain seq x y z
N MET A 1 -13.56 -32.38 -8.98
CA MET A 1 -13.77 -31.83 -9.02
C MET A 1 -13.75 -31.32 -8.84
N GLU A 2 -13.76 -31.41 -8.55
CA GLU A 2 -13.96 -30.76 -8.45
C GLU A 2 -14.08 -29.88 -8.46
N ALA A 3 -14.22 -30.15 -8.38
CA ALA A 3 -14.56 -29.22 -8.36
C ALA A 3 -14.82 -28.57 -8.43
N LYS A 4 -15.19 -28.87 -8.32
CA LYS A 4 -15.66 -28.22 -8.35
C LYS A 4 -16.03 -27.45 -8.18
N THR A 5 -16.30 -27.65 -7.89
CA THR A 5 -16.84 -26.85 -7.70
C THR A 5 -17.15 -26.10 -7.59
N PRO A 6 -17.56 -26.16 -7.56
CA PRO A 6 -18.04 -25.36 -7.38
C PRO A 6 -18.25 -24.62 -7.34
N LYS A 7 -18.47 -24.67 -7.25
CA LYS A 7 -18.80 -23.90 -7.16
C LYS A 7 -19.08 -23.21 -6.87
N LYS A 8 -19.32 -23.38 -6.75
CA LYS A 8 -19.79 -22.70 -6.33
C LYS A 8 -19.79 -21.97 -6.19
N ARG A 9 -20.08 -21.82 -6.20
CA ARG A 9 -20.41 -20.97 -6.01
C ARG A 9 -19.93 -20.18 -5.51
N GLY A 10 -19.86 -20.03 -5.69
CA GLY A 10 -18.83 -19.54 -5.12
C GLY A 10 -18.65 -18.49 -4.32
N ARG A 11 -18.52 -18.82 -3.30
CA ARG A 11 -18.34 -17.91 -2.27
C ARG A 11 -17.13 -18.20 -1.48
N LYS A 12 -16.03 -18.36 -2.13
CA LYS A 12 -14.78 -18.45 -1.43
C LYS A 12 -14.53 -17.16 -0.72
N PRO A 13 -14.12 -17.18 0.55
CA PRO A 13 -13.73 -15.95 1.23
C PRO A 13 -12.57 -15.31 0.49
N VAL A 14 -12.61 -14.02 0.38
CA VAL A 14 -11.51 -13.29 -0.23
C VAL A 14 -10.40 -13.16 0.82
N VAL A 15 -9.22 -13.62 0.45
CA VAL A 15 -8.05 -13.51 1.32
C VAL A 15 -7.16 -12.42 0.75
N ILE A 16 -6.89 -11.41 1.55
CA ILE A 16 -6.03 -10.31 1.14
C ILE A 16 -4.68 -10.48 1.81
N ASP A 17 -3.63 -10.52 1.00
CA ASP A 17 -2.27 -10.65 1.50
C ASP A 17 -1.83 -9.33 2.10
N VAL A 18 -1.75 -9.30 3.42
CA VAL A 18 -1.44 -8.09 4.17
C VAL A 18 -0.04 -7.58 3.86
N ASP A 19 0.92 -8.51 3.70
CA ASP A 19 2.29 -8.12 3.37
C ASP A 19 2.34 -7.43 2.01
N ARG A 20 1.53 -7.91 1.06
CA ARG A 20 1.47 -7.29 -0.24
C ARG A 20 0.85 -5.90 -0.16
N VAL A 21 -0.16 -5.72 0.69
CA VAL A 21 -0.76 -4.41 0.92
C VAL A 21 0.29 -3.43 1.43
N GLU A 22 1.07 -3.87 2.40
CA GLU A 22 2.12 -3.02 2.97
C GLU A 22 3.14 -2.65 1.89
N HIS A 23 3.56 -3.63 1.10
CA HIS A 23 4.52 -3.40 0.03
C HIS A 23 4.00 -2.39 -1.00
N LEU A 24 2.76 -2.57 -1.45
CA LEU A 24 2.16 -1.67 -2.43
C LEU A 24 2.02 -0.25 -1.87
N ALA A 25 1.63 -0.15 -0.60
CA ALA A 25 1.53 1.16 0.03
C ALA A 25 2.90 1.83 0.14
N SER A 26 3.95 1.04 0.36
CA SER A 26 5.30 1.59 0.45
C SER A 26 5.78 2.15 -0.90
N GLN A 27 5.17 1.72 -1.98
CA GLN A 27 5.48 2.22 -3.31
C GLN A 27 4.73 3.50 -3.64
N GLY A 28 3.93 4.01 -2.72
CA GLY A 28 3.22 5.26 -2.90
C GLY A 28 1.86 5.13 -3.55
N LEU A 29 1.37 3.90 -3.69
CA LEU A 29 0.07 3.69 -4.32
C LEU A 29 -1.07 4.05 -3.37
N GLY A 30 -2.09 4.68 -3.92
CA GLY A 30 -3.31 4.96 -3.18
C GLY A 30 -4.15 3.71 -3.04
N VAL A 31 -5.17 3.80 -2.18
CA VAL A 31 -6.02 2.65 -1.88
C VAL A 31 -6.66 2.07 -3.14
N MET A 32 -7.16 2.92 -4.02
CA MET A 32 -7.79 2.42 -5.25
C MET A 32 -6.81 1.63 -6.12
N ASP A 33 -5.59 2.13 -6.22
CA ASP A 33 -4.57 1.44 -7.01
C ASP A 33 -4.17 0.12 -6.37
N ILE A 34 -4.14 0.09 -5.04
CA ILE A 34 -3.83 -1.14 -4.32
C ILE A 34 -4.91 -2.19 -4.58
N THR A 35 -6.18 -1.79 -4.55
CA THR A 35 -7.26 -2.75 -4.83
C THR A 35 -7.16 -3.29 -6.24
N ARG A 36 -6.80 -2.45 -7.20
CA ARG A 36 -6.62 -2.91 -8.58
C ARG A 36 -5.47 -3.90 -8.70
N ALA A 37 -4.38 -3.61 -8.04
CA ALA A 37 -3.22 -4.49 -8.06
C ALA A 37 -3.51 -5.83 -7.40
N LEU A 38 -4.35 -5.83 -6.38
CA LEU A 38 -4.73 -7.06 -5.69
C LEU A 38 -5.82 -7.82 -6.42
N GLY A 39 -6.51 -7.17 -7.35
CA GLY A 39 -7.60 -7.80 -8.08
C GLY A 39 -8.86 -7.99 -7.27
N VAL A 40 -9.08 -7.15 -6.25
CA VAL A 40 -10.29 -7.22 -5.42
C VAL A 40 -11.13 -5.97 -5.62
N GLY A 41 -12.42 -6.10 -5.35
CA GLY A 41 -13.30 -4.94 -5.46
C GLY A 41 -13.09 -3.99 -4.30
N TRP A 42 -13.38 -2.73 -4.55
CA TRP A 42 -13.26 -1.67 -3.55
C TRP A 42 -14.07 -2.00 -2.29
N ASP A 43 -15.32 -2.43 -2.49
CA ASP A 43 -16.19 -2.71 -1.35
C ASP A 43 -15.65 -3.83 -0.47
N VAL A 44 -15.12 -4.87 -1.13
CA VAL A 44 -14.56 -6.01 -0.41
C VAL A 44 -13.33 -5.59 0.36
N PHE A 45 -12.44 -4.85 -0.29
CA PHE A 45 -11.23 -4.37 0.35
C PHE A 45 -11.57 -3.49 1.55
N ASN A 46 -12.50 -2.57 1.37
CA ASN A 46 -12.87 -1.63 2.42
C ASN A 46 -13.48 -2.34 3.63
N ARG A 47 -14.30 -3.36 3.39
CA ARG A 47 -14.85 -4.14 4.50
C ARG A 47 -13.77 -4.85 5.29
N HIS A 48 -12.79 -5.40 4.58
CA HIS A 48 -11.68 -6.08 5.26
C HIS A 48 -10.81 -5.08 6.00
N ARG A 49 -10.62 -3.91 5.42
CA ARG A 49 -9.82 -2.85 6.06
C ARG A 49 -10.42 -2.40 7.38
N GLU A 50 -11.74 -2.35 7.45
CA GLU A 50 -12.43 -1.89 8.65
C GLU A 50 -12.36 -2.90 9.79
N LYS A 51 -12.07 -4.14 9.49
CA LYS A 51 -11.92 -5.16 10.52
C LYS A 51 -10.49 -5.16 11.04
N LYS A 52 -10.34 -4.85 12.30
CA LYS A 52 -9.01 -4.78 12.90
C LYS A 52 -8.25 -6.10 12.85
N SER A 53 -8.99 -7.20 12.89
CA SER A 53 -8.36 -8.51 12.87
C SER A 53 -7.62 -8.83 11.58
N THR A 54 -7.92 -8.12 10.50
CA THR A 54 -7.25 -8.35 9.23
C THR A 54 -5.87 -7.72 9.15
N GLY A 55 -5.65 -6.66 9.92
CA GLY A 55 -4.37 -5.96 9.91
C GLY A 55 -4.14 -5.10 8.68
N ILE A 56 -5.15 -4.93 7.83
CA ILE A 56 -4.98 -4.17 6.60
C ILE A 56 -4.74 -2.69 6.85
N ALA A 57 -5.49 -2.10 7.78
CA ALA A 57 -5.30 -0.68 8.10
C ALA A 57 -3.88 -0.41 8.60
N GLU A 58 -3.38 -1.30 9.44
CA GLU A 58 -2.00 -1.19 9.94
C GLU A 58 -0.98 -1.35 8.83
N ALA A 59 -1.24 -2.29 7.91
CA ALA A 59 -0.35 -2.51 6.79
C ALA A 59 -0.27 -1.28 5.90
N LEU A 60 -1.41 -0.62 5.67
CA LEU A 60 -1.44 0.61 4.89
C LEU A 60 -0.61 1.70 5.56
N ASP A 61 -0.77 1.87 6.86
CA ASP A 61 -0.02 2.88 7.59
C ASP A 61 1.46 2.58 7.60
N LYS A 62 1.84 1.32 7.84
CA LYS A 62 3.24 0.93 7.81
C LYS A 62 3.85 1.15 6.44
N GLY A 63 3.11 0.78 5.40
CA GLY A 63 3.59 0.94 4.03
C GLY A 63 3.83 2.41 3.70
N LYS A 64 2.88 3.26 4.06
CA LYS A 64 3.04 4.69 3.84
C LYS A 64 4.25 5.24 4.57
N SER A 65 4.44 4.82 5.82
CA SER A 65 5.59 5.28 6.60
C SER A 65 6.90 4.83 6.00
N LYS A 66 6.96 3.58 5.53
CA LYS A 66 8.15 3.07 4.88
C LYS A 66 8.45 3.83 3.60
N GLY A 67 7.42 4.10 2.81
CA GLY A 67 7.59 4.86 1.58
C GLY A 67 8.09 6.27 1.83
N LEU A 68 7.50 6.92 2.82
CA LEU A 68 7.93 8.27 3.19
C LEU A 68 9.37 8.28 3.68
N ALA A 69 9.72 7.30 4.51
CA ALA A 69 11.09 7.20 5.02
C ALA A 69 12.09 6.99 3.88
N PHE A 70 11.72 6.15 2.90
CA PHE A 70 12.59 5.91 1.76
C PHE A 70 12.81 7.18 0.95
N VAL A 71 11.74 7.91 0.65
CA VAL A 71 11.82 9.16 -0.12
C VAL A 71 12.64 10.20 0.64
N THR A 72 12.38 10.32 1.93
CA THR A 72 13.12 11.27 2.77
C THR A 72 14.60 10.94 2.78
N SER A 73 14.93 9.66 2.90
CA SER A 73 16.31 9.21 2.89
C SER A 73 17.01 9.57 1.58
N LYS A 74 16.31 9.37 0.46
CA LYS A 74 16.87 9.69 -0.86
C LYS A 74 17.08 11.20 -1.02
N LEU A 75 16.14 11.98 -0.53
CA LEU A 75 16.27 13.43 -0.57
C LEU A 75 17.46 13.91 0.28
N MET A 76 17.61 13.32 1.46
CA MET A 76 18.72 13.69 2.34
C MET A 76 20.06 13.35 1.71
N GLU A 77 20.17 12.19 1.03
CA GLU A 77 21.37 11.84 0.30
C GLU A 77 21.69 12.88 -0.75
N THR A 78 20.67 13.31 -1.48
CA THR A 78 20.84 14.31 -2.53
C THR A 78 21.26 15.65 -1.96
N ILE A 79 20.72 16.01 -0.80
CA ILE A 79 21.10 17.25 -0.13
C ILE A 79 22.55 17.19 0.30
N GLU A 80 22.98 16.04 0.81
CA GLU A 80 24.38 15.84 1.20
C GLU A 80 25.31 15.96 0.00
N ASP A 81 24.82 15.58 -1.17
CA ASP A 81 25.57 15.73 -2.41
C ASP A 81 25.52 17.17 -2.94
N LYS A 82 24.91 18.06 -2.17
CA LYS A 82 24.81 19.49 -2.49
C LYS A 82 24.04 19.75 -3.77
N ASN A 83 23.00 18.97 -4.00
CA ASN A 83 22.12 19.18 -5.13
C ASN A 83 21.14 20.29 -4.79
N PHE A 84 21.34 21.43 -5.39
CA PHE A 84 20.57 22.63 -5.11
C PHE A 84 19.08 22.47 -5.39
N ASN A 85 18.75 21.82 -6.49
CA ASN A 85 17.35 21.61 -6.85
C ASN A 85 16.64 20.73 -5.86
N ALA A 86 17.31 19.68 -5.39
CA ALA A 86 16.73 18.79 -4.41
C ALA A 86 16.52 19.48 -3.07
N ILE A 87 17.45 20.33 -2.68
CA ILE A 87 17.33 21.12 -1.44
C ILE A 87 16.10 22.02 -1.55
N SER A 88 15.97 22.71 -2.66
CA SER A 88 14.86 23.61 -2.91
C SER A 88 13.53 22.87 -2.88
N PHE A 89 13.49 21.71 -3.53
CA PHE A 89 12.29 20.90 -3.56
C PHE A 89 11.91 20.44 -2.16
N TYR A 90 12.87 19.95 -1.41
CA TYR A 90 12.63 19.48 -0.06
C TYR A 90 12.05 20.59 0.82
N LEU A 91 12.66 21.77 0.77
CA LEU A 91 12.21 22.89 1.59
C LEU A 91 10.80 23.36 1.22
N ARG A 92 10.46 23.31 -0.05
CA ARG A 92 9.13 23.74 -0.48
C ARG A 92 8.04 22.76 -0.12
N ASN A 93 8.37 21.49 -0.07
CA ASN A 93 7.35 20.44 0.13
C ASN A 93 7.31 19.92 1.56
N ARG A 94 8.14 20.41 2.39
CA ARG A 94 8.15 20.05 3.78
C ARG A 94 7.08 20.87 4.48
N ALA A 95 6.13 20.25 5.08
CA ALA A 95 5.12 21.08 5.72
C ALA A 95 4.54 20.35 6.89
#